data_93d11989dd4905fcd1d29ca64ae63552
#
_entry.id   93d11989dd4905fcd1d29ca64ae63552
#
_cell.length_a   1.000
_cell.length_b   1.000
_cell.length_c   1.000
_cell.angle_alpha   90.00
_cell.angle_beta   90.00
_cell.angle_gamma   90.00
#
_symmetry.space_group_name_H-M   'P 1'
#
loop_
_entity.id
_entity.type
_entity.pdbx_description
1 polymer ?
#
loop_
_entity_poly.entity_id
_entity_poly.type
_entity_poly.pdbx_seq_one_letter_code
_entity_poly.pdbx_strand_id
1 'polypeptide(L)'
;MEGAAEHIHAHLALFDRGRAIEVPAAIGIPNGSNCLYWLHTHRPDGFIHMESPERRTFTLGQLYDVWGSSLSSTAAGGLRAGRGRRLAITVNGKPWRGDPRAIVLRDRESIVIQAGPPFAPQPRIDWAHV
;
A
#
# COMPACT_ATOMS: atom_id res chain seq x y z
N MET A 1 -22.29 1.24 -1.75
CA MET A 1 -22.94 1.94 -2.84
C MET A 1 -21.94 2.39 -3.89
N GLU A 2 -22.28 2.16 -5.11
CA GLU A 2 -21.30 2.33 -6.17
C GLU A 2 -21.22 3.72 -6.74
N GLY A 3 -22.08 4.60 -6.56
CA GLY A 3 -22.11 5.91 -7.17
C GLY A 3 -20.93 6.83 -6.86
N ALA A 4 -19.77 6.29 -6.59
CA ALA A 4 -18.58 7.07 -6.32
C ALA A 4 -18.00 7.66 -7.60
N ALA A 5 -17.52 8.90 -7.52
CA ALA A 5 -16.81 9.52 -8.65
C ALA A 5 -15.41 8.94 -8.81
N GLU A 6 -14.82 8.44 -7.72
CA GLU A 6 -13.55 7.71 -7.72
C GLU A 6 -13.80 6.28 -7.29
N HIS A 7 -13.38 5.33 -8.12
CA HIS A 7 -13.36 3.92 -7.78
C HIS A 7 -12.18 3.30 -8.47
N ILE A 8 -11.02 3.41 -7.87
CA ILE A 8 -9.77 2.94 -8.43
C ILE A 8 -9.07 2.02 -7.45
N HIS A 9 -8.08 1.30 -7.96
CA HIS A 9 -7.35 0.31 -7.18
C HIS A 9 -5.86 0.44 -7.41
N ALA A 10 -5.10 0.31 -6.34
CA ALA A 10 -3.64 0.18 -6.39
C ALA A 10 -3.25 -1.11 -5.68
N HIS A 11 -2.01 -1.50 -5.75
CA HIS A 11 -1.51 -2.68 -5.07
C HIS A 11 -0.26 -2.33 -4.28
N LEU A 12 -0.21 -2.78 -3.03
CA LEU A 12 0.94 -2.65 -2.15
C LEU A 12 1.46 -4.05 -1.84
N ALA A 13 2.72 -4.29 -2.17
CA ALA A 13 3.42 -5.53 -1.82
C ALA A 13 4.56 -5.20 -0.86
N LEU A 14 4.68 -6.01 0.18
CA LEU A 14 5.68 -5.85 1.22
C LEU A 14 6.56 -7.10 1.28
N PHE A 15 7.87 -6.91 1.38
CA PHE A 15 8.80 -8.04 1.53
C PHE A 15 9.83 -7.72 2.61
N ASP A 16 10.17 -8.73 3.39
CA ASP A 16 11.27 -8.65 4.35
C ASP A 16 12.28 -9.74 4.02
N ARG A 17 13.45 -9.31 3.60
CA ARG A 17 14.53 -10.22 3.18
C ARG A 17 14.05 -11.29 2.19
N GLY A 18 13.33 -10.84 1.18
CA GLY A 18 12.82 -11.69 0.11
C GLY A 18 11.53 -12.44 0.43
N ARG A 19 11.02 -12.33 1.65
CA ARG A 19 9.77 -12.99 2.04
C ARG A 19 8.61 -12.03 1.98
N ALA A 20 7.52 -12.47 1.40
CA ALA A 20 6.30 -11.67 1.34
C ALA A 20 5.72 -11.47 2.74
N ILE A 21 5.36 -10.24 3.03
CA ILE A 21 4.65 -9.85 4.26
C ILE A 21 3.23 -9.49 3.85
N GLU A 22 2.27 -10.02 4.56
CA GLU A 22 0.87 -9.80 4.24
C GLU A 22 0.44 -8.37 4.56
N VAL A 23 -0.30 -7.75 3.64
CA VAL A 23 -1.03 -6.52 3.90
C VAL A 23 -2.41 -6.96 4.42
N PRO A 24 -2.76 -6.61 5.66
CA PRO A 24 -3.95 -7.17 6.27
C PRO A 24 -5.25 -6.75 5.57
N ALA A 25 -6.26 -7.58 5.70
CA ALA A 25 -7.63 -7.23 5.32
C ALA A 25 -8.17 -6.18 6.28
N ALA A 26 -9.26 -5.53 5.86
CA ALA A 26 -10.06 -4.65 6.70
C ALA A 26 -9.34 -3.39 7.22
N ILE A 27 -8.25 -2.99 6.55
CA ILE A 27 -7.71 -1.64 6.80
C ILE A 27 -8.78 -0.64 6.36
N GLY A 28 -9.08 0.35 7.20
CA GLY A 28 -10.10 1.35 6.89
C GLY A 28 -11.53 0.85 7.02
N ILE A 29 -11.73 -0.33 7.59
CA ILE A 29 -13.05 -0.88 7.86
C ILE A 29 -13.15 -1.08 9.37
N PRO A 30 -13.79 -0.15 10.09
CA PRO A 30 -13.89 -0.25 11.54
C PRO A 30 -14.59 -1.52 11.98
N ASN A 31 -14.08 -2.15 13.02
CA ASN A 31 -14.60 -3.40 13.55
C ASN A 31 -16.04 -3.22 14.02
N GLY A 32 -16.92 -4.13 13.59
CA GLY A 32 -18.33 -4.10 13.97
C GLY A 32 -19.12 -2.96 13.33
N SER A 33 -18.59 -2.32 12.31
CA SER A 33 -19.22 -1.19 11.64
C SER A 33 -19.51 -1.50 10.19
N ASN A 34 -20.54 -0.86 9.63
CA ASN A 34 -20.81 -0.86 8.20
C ASN A 34 -20.11 0.29 7.48
N CYS A 35 -19.42 1.15 8.21
CA CYS A 35 -18.72 2.29 7.62
C CYS A 35 -17.41 1.85 7.00
N LEU A 36 -17.10 2.43 5.87
CA LEU A 36 -15.80 2.26 5.21
C LEU A 36 -15.18 3.63 5.11
N TYR A 37 -13.86 3.71 5.33
CA TYR A 37 -13.13 4.86 4.85
C TYR A 37 -13.02 4.74 3.33
N TRP A 38 -12.90 5.86 2.65
CA TRP A 38 -12.77 5.87 1.20
C TRP A 38 -11.51 5.14 0.73
N LEU A 39 -10.59 4.91 1.62
CA LEU A 39 -9.31 4.26 1.39
C LEU A 39 -9.29 3.01 2.29
N HIS A 40 -9.31 1.82 1.71
CA HIS A 40 -9.45 0.59 2.50
C HIS A 40 -8.94 -0.65 1.76
N THR A 41 -8.80 -1.76 2.49
CA THR A 41 -8.54 -3.08 1.94
C THR A 41 -9.67 -4.02 2.34
N HIS A 42 -10.03 -4.96 1.46
CA HIS A 42 -11.02 -5.99 1.75
C HIS A 42 -10.37 -7.31 2.12
N ARG A 43 -9.33 -7.71 1.40
CA ARG A 43 -8.66 -9.00 1.55
C ARG A 43 -7.18 -8.78 1.85
N PRO A 44 -6.50 -9.79 2.42
CA PRO A 44 -5.08 -9.65 2.73
C PRO A 44 -4.20 -9.92 1.50
N ASP A 45 -4.53 -9.32 0.38
CA ASP A 45 -3.88 -9.54 -0.92
C ASP A 45 -3.14 -8.31 -1.45
N GLY A 46 -3.11 -7.23 -0.68
CA GLY A 46 -2.39 -6.01 -1.06
C GLY A 46 -3.18 -5.06 -1.93
N PHE A 47 -4.37 -5.40 -2.38
CA PHE A 47 -5.17 -4.48 -3.16
C PHE A 47 -5.78 -3.40 -2.27
N ILE A 48 -5.55 -2.16 -2.66
CA ILE A 48 -6.06 -0.97 -1.99
C ILE A 48 -7.23 -0.44 -2.80
N HIS A 49 -8.37 -0.27 -2.16
CA HIS A 49 -9.58 0.24 -2.78
C HIS A 49 -9.73 1.70 -2.43
N MET A 50 -9.94 2.52 -3.43
CA MET A 50 -10.16 3.95 -3.27
C MET A 50 -11.51 4.31 -3.86
N GLU A 51 -12.44 4.66 -2.99
CA GLU A 51 -13.80 5.00 -3.37
C GLU A 51 -14.20 6.29 -2.67
N SER A 52 -14.64 7.27 -3.43
CA SER A 52 -15.11 8.52 -2.86
C SER A 52 -16.23 9.11 -3.70
N PRO A 53 -17.11 9.92 -3.10
CA PRO A 53 -18.23 10.52 -3.82
C PRO A 53 -17.79 11.60 -4.81
N GLU A 54 -16.56 12.05 -4.70
CA GLU A 54 -15.99 13.04 -5.62
C GLU A 54 -14.53 12.72 -5.88
N ARG A 55 -13.96 13.28 -6.91
CA ARG A 55 -12.56 13.04 -7.24
C ARG A 55 -11.65 13.50 -6.13
N ARG A 56 -10.77 12.61 -5.69
CA ARG A 56 -9.81 12.85 -4.63
C ARG A 56 -8.49 12.19 -4.95
N THR A 57 -7.43 12.81 -4.45
CA THR A 57 -6.10 12.22 -4.48
C THR A 57 -5.81 11.61 -3.12
N PHE A 58 -5.44 10.35 -3.11
CA PHE A 58 -5.00 9.65 -1.90
C PHE A 58 -3.51 9.35 -2.00
N THR A 59 -2.86 9.31 -0.85
CA THR A 59 -1.43 9.02 -0.76
C THR A 59 -1.19 7.77 0.06
N LEU A 60 0.01 7.18 -0.13
CA LEU A 60 0.43 6.03 0.67
C LEU A 60 0.49 6.38 2.15
N GLY A 61 0.90 7.62 2.47
CA GLY A 61 0.89 8.09 3.86
C GLY A 61 -0.49 8.03 4.49
N GLN A 62 -1.52 8.42 3.73
CA GLN A 62 -2.90 8.34 4.22
C GLN A 62 -3.34 6.90 4.45
N LEU A 63 -2.95 5.96 3.59
CA LEU A 63 -3.23 4.55 3.82
C LEU A 63 -2.61 4.07 5.14
N TYR A 64 -1.36 4.42 5.37
CA TYR A 64 -0.68 4.03 6.61
C TYR A 64 -1.31 4.69 7.83
N ASP A 65 -1.79 5.92 7.71
CA ASP A 65 -2.52 6.59 8.79
C ASP A 65 -3.83 5.87 9.13
N VAL A 66 -4.60 5.50 8.10
CA VAL A 66 -5.84 4.75 8.30
C VAL A 66 -5.56 3.37 8.90
N TRP A 67 -4.46 2.76 8.51
CA TRP A 67 -4.02 1.48 9.03
C TRP A 67 -3.54 1.59 10.49
N GLY A 68 -3.02 2.74 10.86
CA GLY A 68 -2.40 2.93 12.17
C GLY A 68 -0.97 2.43 12.21
N SER A 69 -0.31 2.38 11.06
CA SER A 69 1.06 1.90 10.93
C SER A 69 1.98 3.04 10.48
N SER A 70 3.23 2.99 10.88
CA SER A 70 4.18 4.07 10.55
C SER A 70 4.74 3.93 9.14
N LEU A 71 5.07 5.05 8.53
CA LEU A 71 5.71 5.08 7.21
C LEU A 71 6.69 6.23 7.13
N SER A 72 7.93 5.90 6.84
CA SER A 72 9.01 6.86 6.60
C SER A 72 10.01 6.24 5.63
N SER A 73 11.09 6.96 5.33
CA SER A 73 12.15 6.44 4.46
C SER A 73 12.94 5.30 5.11
N THR A 74 12.82 5.10 6.43
CA THR A 74 13.57 4.08 7.15
C THR A 74 12.70 3.02 7.81
N ALA A 75 11.39 3.20 7.81
CA ALA A 75 10.46 2.25 8.41
C ALA A 75 9.12 2.28 7.73
N ALA A 76 8.57 1.11 7.48
CA ALA A 76 7.22 0.94 6.95
C ALA A 76 6.55 -0.16 7.77
N GLY A 77 5.86 0.25 8.84
CA GLY A 77 5.37 -0.70 9.83
C GLY A 77 6.52 -1.47 10.45
N GLY A 78 6.47 -2.79 10.33
CA GLY A 78 7.54 -3.67 10.84
C GLY A 78 8.78 -3.77 9.98
N LEU A 79 8.72 -3.25 8.74
CA LEU A 79 9.89 -3.23 7.86
C LEU A 79 10.78 -2.08 8.24
N ARG A 80 12.04 -2.36 8.55
CA ARG A 80 12.96 -1.33 9.05
C ARG A 80 14.31 -1.41 8.38
N ALA A 81 14.86 -0.24 8.03
CA ALA A 81 16.26 -0.10 7.70
C ALA A 81 17.08 -0.25 8.99
N GLY A 82 18.33 -0.66 8.85
CA GLY A 82 19.21 -0.83 10.00
C GLY A 82 20.51 -1.47 9.57
N ARG A 83 21.12 -2.22 10.47
CA ARG A 83 22.41 -2.86 10.22
C ARG A 83 22.36 -3.75 8.98
N GLY A 84 23.11 -3.36 7.95
CA GLY A 84 23.20 -4.12 6.70
C GLY A 84 21.90 -4.24 5.94
N ARG A 85 20.90 -3.43 6.27
CA ARG A 85 19.59 -3.44 5.64
C ARG A 85 19.16 -2.05 5.24
N ARG A 86 18.41 -1.97 4.17
CA ARG A 86 17.78 -0.73 3.73
C ARG A 86 16.35 -0.98 3.27
N LEU A 87 15.54 0.07 3.27
CA LEU A 87 14.26 0.03 2.59
C LEU A 87 14.45 0.41 1.12
N ALA A 88 13.89 -0.42 0.25
CA ALA A 88 13.83 -0.13 -1.17
C ALA A 88 12.35 -0.01 -1.54
N ILE A 89 11.98 1.11 -2.14
CA ILE A 89 10.60 1.39 -2.53
C ILE A 89 10.57 1.61 -4.02
N THR A 90 9.66 0.93 -4.69
CA THR A 90 9.43 1.12 -6.12
C THR A 90 7.97 1.45 -6.38
N VAL A 91 7.75 2.24 -7.41
CA VAL A 91 6.42 2.57 -7.92
C VAL A 91 6.42 2.17 -9.39
N ASN A 92 5.62 1.18 -9.74
CA ASN A 92 5.58 0.58 -11.07
C ASN A 92 6.97 0.15 -11.54
N GLY A 93 7.73 -0.46 -10.62
CA GLY A 93 9.07 -0.97 -10.89
C GLY A 93 10.18 0.06 -10.88
N LYS A 94 9.88 1.33 -10.68
CA LYS A 94 10.89 2.40 -10.66
C LYS A 94 11.18 2.83 -9.23
N PRO A 95 12.46 3.02 -8.86
CA PRO A 95 12.81 3.45 -7.51
C PRO A 95 12.14 4.77 -7.15
N TRP A 96 11.60 4.82 -5.95
CA TRP A 96 11.06 6.04 -5.36
C TRP A 96 12.11 6.62 -4.41
N ARG A 97 12.45 7.89 -4.60
CA ARG A 97 13.52 8.52 -3.84
C ARG A 97 13.08 9.64 -2.92
N GLY A 98 11.82 9.96 -2.89
CA GLY A 98 11.28 11.00 -2.03
C GLY A 98 10.69 10.42 -0.75
N ASP A 99 9.91 11.25 -0.06
CA ASP A 99 9.14 10.83 1.09
C ASP A 99 8.12 9.77 0.64
N PRO A 100 8.18 8.55 1.20
CA PRO A 100 7.21 7.51 0.80
C PRO A 100 5.77 7.91 1.08
N ARG A 101 5.54 8.77 2.08
CA ARG A 101 4.19 9.22 2.40
C ARG A 101 3.57 10.05 1.29
N ALA A 102 4.39 10.63 0.42
CA ALA A 102 3.94 11.47 -0.68
C ALA A 102 3.57 10.69 -1.95
N ILE A 103 3.78 9.39 -1.96
CA ILE A 103 3.41 8.57 -3.12
C ILE A 103 1.91 8.66 -3.35
N VAL A 104 1.51 9.17 -4.50
CA VAL A 104 0.09 9.26 -4.88
C VAL A 104 -0.38 7.89 -5.32
N LEU A 105 -1.51 7.45 -4.78
CA LEU A 105 -2.11 6.17 -5.16
C LEU A 105 -2.95 6.38 -6.42
N ARG A 106 -2.49 5.80 -7.52
CA ARG A 106 -3.16 5.93 -8.84
C ARG A 106 -3.74 4.59 -9.24
N ASP A 107 -4.68 4.62 -10.15
CA ASP A 107 -5.30 3.39 -10.62
C ASP A 107 -4.26 2.46 -11.26
N ARG A 108 -4.30 1.19 -10.86
CA ARG A 108 -3.41 0.14 -11.35
C ARG A 108 -1.93 0.44 -11.10
N GLU A 109 -1.65 1.09 -9.99
CA GLU A 109 -0.28 1.37 -9.59
C GLU A 109 0.23 0.27 -8.68
N SER A 110 1.43 -0.22 -8.95
CA SER A 110 2.09 -1.23 -8.13
C SER A 110 3.16 -0.57 -7.29
N ILE A 111 2.99 -0.62 -5.96
CA ILE A 111 3.96 -0.10 -5.00
C ILE A 111 4.56 -1.28 -4.28
N VAL A 112 5.89 -1.34 -4.23
CA VAL A 112 6.61 -2.40 -3.51
C VAL A 112 7.53 -1.76 -2.49
N ILE A 113 7.43 -2.19 -1.25
CA ILE A 113 8.33 -1.77 -0.16
C ILE A 113 9.02 -3.01 0.35
N GLN A 114 10.35 -2.98 0.37
CA GLN A 114 11.16 -4.09 0.82
C GLN A 114 12.23 -3.66 1.81
N ALA A 115 12.41 -4.47 2.83
CA ALA A 115 13.59 -4.39 3.68
C ALA A 115 14.55 -5.51 3.25
N GLY A 116 15.75 -5.16 2.87
CA GLY A 116 16.74 -6.13 2.37
C GLY A 116 18.15 -5.62 2.50
N PRO A 117 19.17 -6.31 1.97
CA PRO A 117 19.07 -7.53 1.16
C PRO A 117 18.69 -8.78 1.96
N PRO A 118 18.31 -9.88 1.29
CA PRO A 118 17.99 -9.97 -0.12
C PRO A 118 16.65 -9.31 -0.48
N PHE A 119 16.49 -8.97 -1.76
CA PHE A 119 15.28 -8.37 -2.27
C PHE A 119 14.56 -9.35 -3.18
N ALA A 120 13.22 -9.36 -3.09
CA ALA A 120 12.39 -10.15 -3.97
C ALA A 120 12.28 -9.48 -5.35
N PRO A 121 12.05 -10.26 -6.41
CA PRO A 121 11.73 -9.68 -7.71
C PRO A 121 10.38 -8.95 -7.67
N GLN A 122 10.16 -8.06 -8.62
CA GLN A 122 8.89 -7.34 -8.71
C GLN A 122 7.75 -8.33 -8.93
N PRO A 123 6.69 -8.26 -8.13
CA PRO A 123 5.56 -9.17 -8.27
C PRO A 123 4.75 -8.84 -9.52
N ARG A 124 4.09 -9.87 -10.06
CA ARG A 124 3.11 -9.71 -11.09
C ARG A 124 1.75 -9.49 -10.45
N ILE A 125 1.05 -8.46 -10.87
CA ILE A 125 -0.24 -8.11 -10.27
C ILE A 125 -1.34 -8.50 -11.25
N ASP A 126 -2.28 -9.31 -10.79
CA ASP A 126 -3.45 -9.70 -11.58
C ASP A 126 -4.60 -8.73 -11.28
N TRP A 127 -4.70 -7.70 -12.08
CA TRP A 127 -5.71 -6.67 -11.90
C TRP A 127 -7.13 -7.14 -12.20
N ALA A 128 -7.27 -8.30 -12.83
CA ALA A 128 -8.58 -8.86 -13.11
C ALA A 128 -9.28 -9.39 -11.86
N HIS A 129 -8.54 -9.61 -10.78
CA HIS A 129 -9.09 -10.16 -9.54
C HIS A 129 -9.18 -9.16 -8.39
N VAL A 130 -9.07 -7.88 -8.71
CA VAL A 130 -9.19 -6.84 -7.69
C VAL A 130 -10.65 -6.59 -7.28
#